data_32d9501ab1d85afa6e9f4adcada44a98
#
_entry.id   32d9501ab1d85afa6e9f4adcada44a98
#
_cell.length_a   1.000
_cell.length_b   1.000
_cell.length_c   1.000
_cell.angle_alpha   90.00
_cell.angle_beta   90.00
_cell.angle_gamma   90.00
#
_symmetry.space_group_name_H-M   'P 1'
#
loop_
_entity.id
_entity.type
_entity.pdbx_description
1 polymer ?
#
loop_
_entity_poly.entity_id
_entity_poly.type
_entity_poly.pdbx_seq_one_letter_code
_entity_poly.pdbx_strand_id
1 'polypeptide(L)'
;MFLSYITTESDGALTLDQLLRGPLSLSAREAREAKRLGLTVDGAPFFANQRVGAGRTIRVPLAEYDRPGDFSASGDVTVLYEDDALLAVRKPAPLQVHPSPSAPRGADTLEGRVQRYLHSGAHPVHRLDAETTGIVLFAKLPYAQAHIQRQMQTGAFRKEYLAWVCGVPAAPEGVINAPIDRIAPDSFTRAVLPGGQRAVTRYRVEHICGDVSLVRFFPVTGRTHQLRVHAAHIGHPMLGDTRYCTAESTRLAEKYRAPYHQLSAVRLSLTHPVTGRPLIIACPPDFSADIAPL
;
A
#
# COMPACT_ATOMS: atom_id res chain seq x y z
N MET A 1 1.06 12.52 -19.34
CA MET A 1 1.78 13.18 -18.21
C MET A 1 3.26 13.29 -18.49
N PHE A 2 3.97 14.26 -17.86
CA PHE A 2 5.43 14.43 -18.01
C PHE A 2 6.11 14.49 -16.65
N LEU A 3 7.26 13.83 -16.55
CA LEU A 3 8.22 14.04 -15.48
C LEU A 3 9.21 15.12 -15.96
N SER A 4 9.41 16.16 -15.15
CA SER A 4 10.41 17.21 -15.44
C SER A 4 11.57 17.08 -14.47
N TYR A 5 12.80 17.14 -15.01
CA TYR A 5 14.02 17.05 -14.22
C TYR A 5 15.02 18.11 -14.70
N ILE A 6 15.55 18.88 -13.77
CA ILE A 6 16.63 19.83 -14.06
C ILE A 6 17.94 19.18 -13.62
N THR A 7 18.86 19.01 -14.55
CA THR A 7 20.18 18.41 -14.29
C THR A 7 21.01 19.28 -13.36
N THR A 8 21.68 18.64 -12.42
CA THR A 8 22.61 19.28 -11.48
C THR A 8 24.04 19.27 -12.03
N GLU A 9 24.98 19.92 -11.36
CA GLU A 9 26.40 19.86 -11.73
C GLU A 9 26.96 18.43 -11.71
N SER A 10 26.54 17.62 -10.74
CA SER A 10 26.92 16.21 -10.64
C SER A 10 26.40 15.35 -11.81
N ASP A 11 25.32 15.77 -12.45
CA ASP A 11 24.74 15.10 -13.61
C ASP A 11 25.43 15.46 -14.93
N GLY A 12 26.20 16.54 -14.98
CA GLY A 12 26.75 17.11 -16.23
C GLY A 12 27.65 16.18 -17.02
N ALA A 13 28.23 15.17 -16.39
CA ALA A 13 29.05 14.15 -17.03
C ALA A 13 28.22 12.96 -17.60
N LEU A 14 26.93 12.84 -17.22
CA LEU A 14 26.09 11.71 -17.57
C LEU A 14 25.46 11.88 -18.94
N THR A 15 25.31 10.77 -19.65
CA THR A 15 24.51 10.73 -20.87
C THR A 15 23.02 10.74 -20.53
N LEU A 16 22.17 11.08 -21.49
CA LEU A 16 20.71 11.02 -21.30
C LEU A 16 20.25 9.65 -20.82
N ASP A 17 20.78 8.56 -21.39
CA ASP A 17 20.38 7.20 -20.94
C ASP A 17 20.79 6.91 -19.50
N GLN A 18 21.96 7.37 -19.05
CA GLN A 18 22.42 7.27 -17.66
C GLN A 18 21.53 8.10 -16.72
N LEU A 19 21.11 9.30 -17.12
CA LEU A 19 20.20 10.15 -16.34
C LEU A 19 18.84 9.50 -16.20
N LEU A 20 18.27 8.95 -17.27
CA LEU A 20 16.98 8.28 -17.24
C LEU A 20 16.98 7.08 -16.28
N ARG A 21 18.04 6.27 -16.30
CA ARG A 21 18.13 5.03 -15.49
C ARG A 21 18.67 5.25 -14.08
N GLY A 22 19.45 6.27 -13.87
CA GLY A 22 20.03 6.65 -12.56
C GLY A 22 19.11 7.63 -11.81
N PRO A 23 19.38 8.95 -11.88
CA PRO A 23 18.62 9.96 -11.13
C PRO A 23 17.11 9.89 -11.31
N LEU A 24 16.64 9.67 -12.56
CA LEU A 24 15.21 9.58 -12.87
C LEU A 24 14.63 8.19 -12.61
N SER A 25 15.49 7.20 -12.36
CA SER A 25 15.09 5.84 -11.95
C SER A 25 14.07 5.13 -12.89
N LEU A 26 14.10 5.39 -14.18
CA LEU A 26 13.30 4.67 -15.15
C LEU A 26 13.88 3.26 -15.39
N SER A 27 13.02 2.27 -15.56
CA SER A 27 13.42 0.97 -16.10
C SER A 27 13.86 1.09 -17.58
N ALA A 28 14.55 0.08 -18.10
CA ALA A 28 14.94 0.06 -19.52
C ALA A 28 13.73 0.13 -20.47
N ARG A 29 12.60 -0.44 -20.07
CA ARG A 29 11.33 -0.37 -20.84
C ARG A 29 10.78 1.05 -20.83
N GLU A 30 10.66 1.67 -19.66
CA GLU A 30 10.15 3.04 -19.51
C GLU A 30 11.04 4.07 -20.24
N ALA A 31 12.37 3.94 -20.16
CA ALA A 31 13.30 4.80 -20.88
C ALA A 31 13.14 4.69 -22.40
N ARG A 32 12.92 3.47 -22.93
CA ARG A 32 12.63 3.28 -24.36
C ARG A 32 11.31 3.91 -24.76
N GLU A 33 10.28 3.69 -23.95
CA GLU A 33 8.94 4.23 -24.21
C GLU A 33 8.93 5.76 -24.14
N ALA A 34 9.60 6.37 -23.18
CA ALA A 34 9.76 7.81 -23.07
C ALA A 34 10.41 8.43 -24.33
N LYS A 35 11.44 7.77 -24.88
CA LYS A 35 12.10 8.18 -26.12
C LYS A 35 11.14 8.09 -27.31
N ARG A 36 10.35 7.00 -27.39
CA ARG A 36 9.33 6.82 -28.45
C ARG A 36 8.23 7.87 -28.38
N LEU A 37 7.84 8.28 -27.15
CA LEU A 37 6.79 9.27 -26.90
C LEU A 37 7.27 10.73 -27.04
N GLY A 38 8.52 10.97 -27.44
CA GLY A 38 9.03 12.32 -27.71
C GLY A 38 9.64 13.00 -26.49
N LEU A 39 10.54 12.30 -25.75
CA LEU A 39 11.38 12.89 -24.73
C LEU A 39 12.19 14.07 -25.29
N THR A 40 12.29 15.16 -24.54
CA THR A 40 13.05 16.36 -24.94
C THR A 40 14.02 16.83 -23.86
N VAL A 41 15.08 17.52 -24.30
CA VAL A 41 15.98 18.32 -23.45
C VAL A 41 15.87 19.77 -23.91
N ASP A 42 15.49 20.67 -23.00
CA ASP A 42 15.17 22.09 -23.30
C ASP A 42 14.17 22.27 -24.47
N GLY A 43 13.22 21.37 -24.58
CA GLY A 43 12.19 21.40 -25.61
C GLY A 43 12.60 20.80 -26.97
N ALA A 44 13.84 20.37 -27.15
CA ALA A 44 14.33 19.76 -28.38
C ALA A 44 14.57 18.25 -28.22
N PRO A 45 14.41 17.44 -29.30
CA PRO A 45 14.84 16.04 -29.31
C PRO A 45 16.33 15.90 -28.96
N PHE A 46 16.66 14.83 -28.22
CA PHE A 46 18.02 14.62 -27.75
C PHE A 46 18.45 13.14 -27.87
N PHE A 47 19.71 12.90 -28.22
CA PHE A 47 20.19 11.52 -28.40
C PHE A 47 20.60 10.87 -27.07
N ALA A 48 20.26 9.61 -26.91
CA ALA A 48 20.43 8.86 -25.68
C ALA A 48 21.89 8.75 -25.19
N ASN A 49 22.84 8.73 -26.11
CA ASN A 49 24.28 8.60 -25.86
C ASN A 49 25.02 9.95 -25.68
N GLN A 50 24.33 11.07 -25.86
CA GLN A 50 24.92 12.40 -25.66
C GLN A 50 24.87 12.82 -24.20
N ARG A 51 25.88 13.55 -23.75
CA ARG A 51 25.93 14.17 -22.41
C ARG A 51 25.01 15.38 -22.38
N VAL A 52 24.19 15.46 -21.35
CA VAL A 52 23.16 16.51 -21.25
C VAL A 52 23.75 17.85 -20.77
N GLY A 53 24.76 17.83 -19.91
CA GLY A 53 25.27 19.03 -19.26
C GLY A 53 24.40 19.40 -18.03
N ALA A 54 24.92 20.33 -17.21
CA ALA A 54 24.21 20.85 -16.04
C ALA A 54 23.20 21.94 -16.40
N GLY A 55 22.19 22.15 -15.55
CA GLY A 55 21.18 23.20 -15.70
C GLY A 55 20.17 22.99 -16.83
N ARG A 56 20.18 21.83 -17.51
CA ARG A 56 19.29 21.52 -18.62
C ARG A 56 17.98 20.86 -18.12
N THR A 57 16.90 21.17 -18.77
CA THR A 57 15.57 20.62 -18.42
C THR A 57 15.24 19.41 -19.29
N ILE A 58 15.15 18.24 -18.66
CA ILE A 58 14.68 17.01 -19.33
C ILE A 58 13.17 16.89 -19.08
N ARG A 59 12.38 16.75 -20.17
CA ARG A 59 10.95 16.44 -20.11
C ARG A 59 10.74 15.02 -20.61
N VAL A 60 10.32 14.14 -19.68
CA VAL A 60 10.10 12.72 -19.92
C VAL A 60 8.60 12.44 -19.99
N PRO A 61 8.04 12.08 -21.15
CA PRO A 61 6.66 11.61 -21.21
C PRO A 61 6.56 10.26 -20.50
N LEU A 62 5.56 10.12 -19.62
CA LEU A 62 5.28 8.89 -18.88
C LEU A 62 4.16 8.13 -19.61
N ALA A 63 4.42 6.86 -19.89
CA ALA A 63 3.43 5.98 -20.51
C ALA A 63 2.30 5.65 -19.51
N GLU A 64 1.10 5.47 -20.05
CA GLU A 64 -0.05 4.92 -19.36
C GLU A 64 -0.03 3.38 -19.42
N TYR A 65 -0.95 2.71 -18.73
CA TYR A 65 -1.10 1.26 -18.86
C TYR A 65 -1.71 0.90 -20.22
N ASP A 66 -1.08 -0.02 -20.94
CA ASP A 66 -1.49 -0.46 -22.28
C ASP A 66 -2.78 -1.32 -22.30
N ARG A 67 -3.28 -1.74 -21.14
CA ARG A 67 -4.45 -2.62 -21.08
C ARG A 67 -5.67 -1.86 -20.60
N PRO A 68 -6.81 -1.98 -21.30
CA PRO A 68 -8.07 -1.54 -20.75
C PRO A 68 -8.32 -2.31 -19.44
N GLY A 69 -8.87 -1.64 -18.45
CA GLY A 69 -9.24 -2.25 -17.17
C GLY A 69 -10.38 -3.26 -17.33
N ASP A 70 -10.57 -4.09 -16.32
CA ASP A 70 -11.79 -4.88 -16.18
C ASP A 70 -12.88 -3.96 -15.59
N PHE A 71 -13.84 -3.56 -16.43
CA PHE A 71 -14.92 -2.65 -16.06
C PHE A 71 -16.19 -3.39 -15.60
N SER A 72 -16.13 -4.70 -15.42
CA SER A 72 -17.29 -5.54 -15.03
C SER A 72 -17.65 -5.44 -13.55
N ALA A 73 -16.74 -4.93 -12.70
CA ALA A 73 -16.97 -4.80 -11.26
C ALA A 73 -18.15 -3.87 -10.96
N SER A 74 -18.94 -4.21 -9.94
CA SER A 74 -20.04 -3.41 -9.44
C SER A 74 -19.65 -2.66 -8.16
N GLY A 75 -20.35 -1.57 -7.84
CA GLY A 75 -20.11 -0.78 -6.63
C GLY A 75 -19.19 0.42 -6.83
N ASP A 76 -19.34 1.39 -5.95
CA ASP A 76 -18.65 2.66 -6.04
C ASP A 76 -17.32 2.65 -5.26
N VAL A 77 -16.49 3.65 -5.52
CA VAL A 77 -15.26 3.90 -4.79
C VAL A 77 -15.37 5.21 -4.01
N THR A 78 -14.92 5.21 -2.77
CA THR A 78 -14.77 6.44 -1.97
C THR A 78 -13.36 6.97 -2.17
N VAL A 79 -13.24 8.03 -2.97
CA VAL A 79 -11.95 8.66 -3.28
C VAL A 79 -11.47 9.49 -2.09
N LEU A 80 -10.21 9.31 -1.69
CA LEU A 80 -9.53 10.06 -0.63
C LEU A 80 -8.49 11.04 -1.19
N TYR A 81 -7.89 10.69 -2.30
CA TYR A 81 -6.92 11.51 -3.02
C TYR A 81 -6.86 11.07 -4.48
N GLU A 82 -6.78 12.01 -5.39
CA GLU A 82 -6.60 11.73 -6.82
C GLU A 82 -5.76 12.82 -7.49
N ASP A 83 -4.81 12.39 -8.33
CA ASP A 83 -4.15 13.21 -9.33
C ASP A 83 -3.88 12.39 -10.60
N ASP A 84 -3.05 12.92 -11.51
CA ASP A 84 -2.75 12.22 -12.77
C ASP A 84 -1.93 10.93 -12.60
N ALA A 85 -1.20 10.75 -11.50
CA ALA A 85 -0.31 9.62 -11.26
C ALA A 85 -0.85 8.59 -10.27
N LEU A 86 -1.65 9.04 -9.29
CA LEU A 86 -2.09 8.28 -8.13
C LEU A 86 -3.59 8.43 -7.89
N LEU A 87 -4.18 7.37 -7.35
CA LEU A 87 -5.52 7.38 -6.75
C LEU A 87 -5.48 6.65 -5.42
N ALA A 88 -5.94 7.27 -4.35
CA ALA A 88 -6.16 6.59 -3.07
C ALA A 88 -7.66 6.50 -2.80
N VAL A 89 -8.11 5.32 -2.41
CA VAL A 89 -9.51 5.05 -2.11
C VAL A 89 -9.65 4.39 -0.74
N ARG A 90 -10.83 4.57 -0.12
CA ARG A 90 -11.21 3.80 1.06
C ARG A 90 -11.77 2.45 0.61
N LYS A 91 -11.15 1.35 1.05
CA LYS A 91 -11.64 0.00 0.86
C LYS A 91 -12.66 -0.35 1.96
N PRO A 92 -13.89 -0.71 1.63
CA PRO A 92 -14.82 -1.29 2.60
C PRO A 92 -14.46 -2.75 2.93
N ALA A 93 -15.11 -3.32 3.93
CA ALA A 93 -15.10 -4.76 4.22
C ALA A 93 -16.53 -5.35 4.10
N PRO A 94 -16.66 -6.61 3.65
CA PRO A 94 -15.58 -7.43 3.09
C PRO A 94 -15.43 -7.16 1.58
N LEU A 95 -14.21 -6.88 1.13
CA LEU A 95 -13.89 -6.72 -0.30
C LEU A 95 -12.42 -7.06 -0.56
N GLN A 96 -12.14 -7.90 -1.56
CA GLN A 96 -10.76 -8.17 -1.98
C GLN A 96 -10.19 -6.98 -2.76
N VAL A 97 -8.86 -6.74 -2.63
CA VAL A 97 -8.21 -5.68 -3.41
C VAL A 97 -8.09 -6.08 -4.88
N HIS A 98 -7.70 -7.33 -5.17
CA HIS A 98 -7.55 -7.90 -6.51
C HIS A 98 -8.07 -9.34 -6.52
N PRO A 99 -8.43 -9.90 -7.68
CA PRO A 99 -8.96 -11.25 -7.76
C PRO A 99 -7.96 -12.28 -7.20
N SER A 100 -8.46 -13.27 -6.46
CA SER A 100 -7.65 -14.45 -6.15
C SER A 100 -7.50 -15.33 -7.40
N PRO A 101 -6.46 -16.20 -7.48
CA PRO A 101 -6.30 -17.11 -8.62
C PRO A 101 -7.51 -18.02 -8.86
N SER A 102 -8.30 -18.29 -7.81
CA SER A 102 -9.52 -19.11 -7.85
C SER A 102 -10.81 -18.30 -7.98
N ALA A 103 -10.73 -16.97 -8.09
CA ALA A 103 -11.92 -16.15 -8.23
C ALA A 103 -12.57 -16.34 -9.62
N PRO A 104 -13.90 -16.34 -9.71
CA PRO A 104 -14.59 -16.34 -11.00
C PRO A 104 -14.23 -15.08 -11.80
N ARG A 105 -14.30 -15.18 -13.13
CA ARG A 105 -14.14 -13.99 -13.99
C ARG A 105 -15.21 -12.96 -13.64
N GLY A 106 -14.82 -11.69 -13.54
CA GLY A 106 -15.71 -10.60 -13.18
C GLY A 106 -16.03 -10.53 -11.67
N ALA A 107 -15.28 -11.24 -10.82
CA ALA A 107 -15.43 -11.10 -9.37
C ALA A 107 -15.26 -9.63 -8.96
N ASP A 108 -16.17 -9.17 -8.09
CA ASP A 108 -16.13 -7.80 -7.58
C ASP A 108 -14.88 -7.61 -6.70
N THR A 109 -14.02 -6.69 -7.11
CA THR A 109 -12.78 -6.36 -6.40
C THR A 109 -12.58 -4.85 -6.38
N LEU A 110 -11.78 -4.37 -5.43
CA LEU A 110 -11.47 -2.94 -5.37
C LEU A 110 -10.73 -2.47 -6.63
N GLU A 111 -9.83 -3.28 -7.18
CA GLU A 111 -9.12 -2.98 -8.43
C GLU A 111 -10.10 -2.83 -9.60
N GLY A 112 -11.04 -3.76 -9.77
CA GLY A 112 -12.06 -3.66 -10.81
C GLY A 112 -12.94 -2.42 -10.66
N ARG A 113 -13.37 -2.10 -9.43
CA ARG A 113 -14.13 -0.87 -9.15
C ARG A 113 -13.35 0.40 -9.49
N VAL A 114 -12.05 0.44 -9.15
CA VAL A 114 -11.16 1.56 -9.46
C VAL A 114 -10.94 1.71 -10.97
N GLN A 115 -10.71 0.62 -11.68
CA GLN A 115 -10.54 0.63 -13.13
C GLN A 115 -11.82 1.10 -13.84
N ARG A 116 -12.99 0.68 -13.35
CA ARG A 116 -14.29 1.19 -13.84
C ARG A 116 -14.44 2.70 -13.57
N TYR A 117 -14.09 3.16 -12.37
CA TYR A 117 -14.15 4.58 -12.02
C TYR A 117 -13.26 5.45 -12.93
N LEU A 118 -12.04 5.00 -13.19
CA LEU A 118 -11.06 5.73 -14.01
C LEU A 118 -11.30 5.58 -15.52
N HIS A 119 -12.09 4.60 -15.97
CA HIS A 119 -12.19 4.17 -17.37
C HIS A 119 -10.80 3.87 -17.98
N SER A 120 -9.86 3.42 -17.18
CA SER A 120 -8.48 3.11 -17.59
C SER A 120 -7.83 2.07 -16.67
N GLY A 121 -6.67 1.55 -17.09
CA GLY A 121 -5.86 0.67 -16.24
C GLY A 121 -5.32 1.42 -15.02
N ALA A 122 -5.41 0.78 -13.87
CA ALA A 122 -4.73 1.20 -12.64
C ALA A 122 -4.42 -0.04 -11.81
N HIS A 123 -3.32 0.00 -11.06
CA HIS A 123 -2.89 -1.15 -10.26
C HIS A 123 -2.64 -0.77 -8.80
N PRO A 124 -3.10 -1.60 -7.85
CA PRO A 124 -2.83 -1.35 -6.44
C PRO A 124 -1.31 -1.48 -6.18
N VAL A 125 -0.75 -0.53 -5.43
CA VAL A 125 0.66 -0.57 -5.05
C VAL A 125 0.90 -1.41 -3.80
N HIS A 126 -0.14 -1.64 -3.02
CA HIS A 126 -0.17 -2.55 -1.86
C HIS A 126 -1.57 -3.16 -1.72
N ARG A 127 -1.70 -4.12 -0.82
CA ARG A 127 -2.97 -4.80 -0.56
C ARG A 127 -3.35 -4.75 0.91
N LEU A 128 -4.64 -4.92 1.16
CA LEU A 128 -5.26 -5.20 2.45
C LEU A 128 -5.96 -6.56 2.37
N ASP A 129 -6.16 -7.22 3.51
CA ASP A 129 -7.00 -8.41 3.57
C ASP A 129 -8.46 -8.06 3.24
N ALA A 130 -9.27 -9.03 2.86
CA ALA A 130 -10.66 -8.78 2.45
C ALA A 130 -11.47 -8.03 3.52
N GLU A 131 -11.31 -8.41 4.77
CA GLU A 131 -12.02 -7.82 5.91
C GLU A 131 -11.30 -6.59 6.53
N THR A 132 -10.07 -6.27 6.11
CA THR A 132 -9.37 -5.06 6.55
C THR A 132 -9.89 -3.86 5.77
N THR A 133 -10.31 -2.82 6.48
CA THR A 133 -10.79 -1.55 5.89
C THR A 133 -9.68 -0.53 5.69
N GLY A 134 -10.01 0.61 5.06
CA GLY A 134 -9.14 1.79 5.01
C GLY A 134 -8.43 2.01 3.68
N ILE A 135 -7.33 2.73 3.72
CA ILE A 135 -6.68 3.32 2.54
C ILE A 135 -6.00 2.26 1.69
N VAL A 136 -6.32 2.22 0.40
CA VAL A 136 -5.55 1.52 -0.64
C VAL A 136 -5.12 2.53 -1.69
N LEU A 137 -3.82 2.53 -2.01
CA LEU A 137 -3.23 3.39 -3.02
C LEU A 137 -3.08 2.63 -4.33
N PHE A 138 -3.49 3.26 -5.41
CA PHE A 138 -3.36 2.79 -6.79
C PHE A 138 -2.42 3.70 -7.56
N ALA A 139 -1.61 3.11 -8.40
CA ALA A 139 -0.85 3.82 -9.41
C ALA A 139 -1.64 3.85 -10.73
N LYS A 140 -1.77 5.03 -11.32
CA LYS A 140 -2.37 5.25 -12.65
C LYS A 140 -1.33 5.10 -13.77
N LEU A 141 -0.03 5.06 -13.39
CA LEU A 141 1.11 4.95 -14.31
C LEU A 141 2.08 3.85 -13.85
N PRO A 142 2.67 3.05 -14.77
CA PRO A 142 3.70 2.07 -14.45
C PRO A 142 4.89 2.69 -13.69
N TYR A 143 5.35 3.87 -14.10
CA TYR A 143 6.41 4.63 -13.43
C TYR A 143 6.08 4.89 -11.94
N ALA A 144 4.85 5.35 -11.66
CA ALA A 144 4.42 5.62 -10.30
C ALA A 144 4.42 4.35 -9.44
N GLN A 145 3.94 3.22 -10.00
CA GLN A 145 3.97 1.92 -9.32
C GLN A 145 5.40 1.49 -8.98
N ALA A 146 6.31 1.53 -9.95
CA ALA A 146 7.72 1.15 -9.74
C ALA A 146 8.42 2.05 -8.70
N HIS A 147 8.15 3.35 -8.75
CA HIS A 147 8.72 4.32 -7.81
C HIS A 147 8.24 4.08 -6.36
N ILE A 148 6.94 3.80 -6.16
CA ILE A 148 6.41 3.52 -4.83
C ILE A 148 6.91 2.16 -4.32
N GLN A 149 7.05 1.15 -5.17
CA GLN A 149 7.66 -0.13 -4.78
C GLN A 149 9.09 0.04 -4.25
N ARG A 150 9.90 0.92 -4.85
CA ARG A 150 11.23 1.28 -4.31
C ARG A 150 11.14 1.96 -2.95
N GLN A 151 10.19 2.88 -2.76
CA GLN A 151 9.97 3.50 -1.45
C GLN A 151 9.58 2.49 -0.37
N MET A 152 8.81 1.45 -0.72
CA MET A 152 8.50 0.35 0.20
C MET A 152 9.75 -0.43 0.61
N GLN A 153 10.67 -0.69 -0.32
CA GLN A 153 11.93 -1.39 -0.04
C GLN A 153 12.87 -0.59 0.87
N THR A 154 12.90 0.73 0.72
CA THR A 154 13.74 1.64 1.52
C THR A 154 13.07 2.10 2.83
N GLY A 155 11.79 1.76 3.05
CA GLY A 155 11.03 2.21 4.22
C GLY A 155 10.54 3.66 4.15
N ALA A 156 10.66 4.31 2.98
CA ALA A 156 10.13 5.66 2.76
C ALA A 156 8.59 5.68 2.60
N PHE A 157 8.00 4.56 2.18
CA PHE A 157 6.55 4.37 2.18
C PHE A 157 6.10 3.82 3.54
N ARG A 158 5.41 4.64 4.32
CA ARG A 158 4.95 4.29 5.67
C ARG A 158 3.45 4.13 5.73
N LYS A 159 3.01 3.16 6.55
CA LYS A 159 1.61 2.83 6.77
C LYS A 159 1.31 2.85 8.26
N GLU A 160 0.14 3.39 8.62
CA GLU A 160 -0.37 3.32 9.98
C GLU A 160 -1.75 2.67 9.95
N TYR A 161 -1.97 1.80 10.93
CA TYR A 161 -3.24 1.11 11.11
C TYR A 161 -3.76 1.37 12.52
N LEU A 162 -5.06 1.39 12.67
CA LEU A 162 -5.74 1.28 13.95
C LEU A 162 -6.46 -0.05 14.01
N ALA A 163 -6.42 -0.70 15.17
CA ALA A 163 -7.19 -1.92 15.40
C ALA A 163 -7.69 -1.96 16.84
N TRP A 164 -8.88 -2.53 17.03
CA TRP A 164 -9.32 -3.00 18.32
C TRP A 164 -8.71 -4.39 18.57
N VAL A 165 -8.03 -4.55 19.71
CA VAL A 165 -7.48 -5.84 20.15
C VAL A 165 -8.13 -6.27 21.45
N CYS A 166 -8.17 -7.56 21.71
CA CYS A 166 -8.72 -8.12 22.95
C CYS A 166 -7.72 -8.00 24.08
N GLY A 167 -8.20 -7.56 25.25
CA GLY A 167 -7.39 -7.33 26.43
C GLY A 167 -6.58 -6.02 26.37
N VAL A 168 -5.69 -5.86 27.36
CA VAL A 168 -4.85 -4.68 27.52
C VAL A 168 -3.38 -5.09 27.42
N PRO A 169 -2.63 -4.65 26.39
CA PRO A 169 -1.21 -4.93 26.30
C PRO A 169 -0.45 -4.43 27.53
N ALA A 170 0.45 -5.25 28.06
CA ALA A 170 1.20 -4.94 29.28
C ALA A 170 2.08 -3.69 29.17
N ALA A 171 2.56 -3.39 27.96
CA ALA A 171 3.32 -2.17 27.67
C ALA A 171 2.49 -1.23 26.77
N PRO A 172 2.49 0.09 27.03
CA PRO A 172 1.74 1.07 26.24
C PRO A 172 2.28 1.19 24.79
N GLU A 173 3.51 0.81 24.55
CA GLU A 173 4.13 0.74 23.22
C GLU A 173 5.18 -0.37 23.17
N GLY A 174 5.49 -0.85 21.98
CA GLY A 174 6.47 -1.92 21.82
C GLY A 174 6.81 -2.25 20.38
N VAL A 175 7.71 -3.22 20.24
CA VAL A 175 8.14 -3.77 18.94
C VAL A 175 7.97 -5.28 18.97
N ILE A 176 7.20 -5.80 18.02
CA ILE A 176 7.05 -7.23 17.78
C ILE A 176 8.00 -7.59 16.63
N ASN A 177 9.09 -8.28 16.95
CA ASN A 177 10.07 -8.77 15.98
C ASN A 177 10.03 -10.29 16.00
N ALA A 178 9.09 -10.85 15.24
CA ALA A 178 8.79 -12.28 15.26
C ALA A 178 8.57 -12.77 13.81
N PRO A 179 9.38 -13.73 13.31
CA PRO A 179 9.32 -14.16 11.93
C PRO A 179 8.02 -14.93 11.64
N ILE A 180 7.44 -14.70 10.46
CA ILE A 180 6.15 -15.26 10.07
C ILE A 180 6.29 -16.18 8.86
N ASP A 181 5.63 -17.35 8.91
CA ASP A 181 5.47 -18.20 7.75
C ASP A 181 4.12 -18.94 7.75
N ARG A 182 3.89 -19.74 6.72
CA ARG A 182 2.73 -20.63 6.62
C ARG A 182 2.88 -21.75 7.63
N ILE A 183 1.77 -22.16 8.25
CA ILE A 183 1.75 -23.33 9.14
C ILE A 183 1.91 -24.65 8.38
N ALA A 184 1.58 -24.66 7.08
CA ALA A 184 1.79 -25.75 6.13
C ALA A 184 1.86 -25.17 4.71
N PRO A 185 2.49 -25.86 3.72
CA PRO A 185 2.68 -25.33 2.34
C PRO A 185 1.39 -24.84 1.68
N ASP A 186 0.29 -25.54 1.83
CA ASP A 186 -1.01 -25.22 1.22
C ASP A 186 -1.94 -24.40 2.13
N SER A 187 -1.46 -24.03 3.34
CA SER A 187 -2.27 -23.27 4.29
C SER A 187 -2.27 -21.78 3.98
N PHE A 188 -3.45 -21.16 4.05
CA PHE A 188 -3.59 -19.72 4.06
C PHE A 188 -3.30 -19.11 5.45
N THR A 189 -3.29 -19.92 6.51
CA THR A 189 -2.99 -19.49 7.88
C THR A 189 -1.49 -19.28 8.06
N ARG A 190 -1.13 -18.24 8.78
CA ARG A 190 0.22 -17.86 9.12
C ARG A 190 0.44 -18.02 10.62
N ALA A 191 1.69 -18.23 11.02
CA ALA A 191 2.08 -18.22 12.44
C ALA A 191 3.47 -17.61 12.59
N VAL A 192 3.80 -17.23 13.81
CA VAL A 192 5.19 -16.98 14.18
C VAL A 192 5.91 -18.32 14.26
N LEU A 193 6.90 -18.52 13.39
CA LEU A 193 7.64 -19.76 13.27
C LEU A 193 9.14 -19.47 13.18
N PRO A 194 10.00 -20.24 13.89
CA PRO A 194 11.44 -20.19 13.70
C PRO A 194 11.80 -20.45 12.21
N GLY A 195 12.69 -19.64 11.65
CA GLY A 195 13.07 -19.72 10.24
C GLY A 195 12.09 -19.08 9.25
N GLY A 196 10.98 -18.56 9.72
CA GLY A 196 10.02 -17.80 8.90
C GLY A 196 10.62 -16.50 8.36
N GLN A 197 9.86 -15.83 7.48
CA GLN A 197 10.27 -14.56 6.90
C GLN A 197 10.31 -13.46 7.96
N ARG A 198 11.36 -12.65 7.96
CA ARG A 198 11.49 -11.50 8.86
C ARG A 198 10.23 -10.64 8.84
N ALA A 199 9.64 -10.43 10.02
CA ALA A 199 8.47 -9.58 10.21
C ALA A 199 8.67 -8.71 11.45
N VAL A 200 8.43 -7.39 11.30
CA VAL A 200 8.60 -6.40 12.36
C VAL A 200 7.43 -5.44 12.35
N THR A 201 6.80 -5.27 13.52
CA THR A 201 5.68 -4.35 13.74
C THR A 201 5.95 -3.54 15.00
N ARG A 202 5.86 -2.21 14.92
CA ARG A 202 5.78 -1.36 16.12
C ARG A 202 4.32 -1.13 16.46
N TYR A 203 4.01 -0.97 17.75
CA TYR A 203 2.66 -0.64 18.19
C TYR A 203 2.66 0.39 19.32
N ARG A 204 1.54 1.08 19.46
CA ARG A 204 1.23 1.98 20.59
C ARG A 204 -0.25 1.85 20.94
N VAL A 205 -0.54 1.69 22.23
CA VAL A 205 -1.91 1.72 22.75
C VAL A 205 -2.40 3.17 22.74
N GLU A 206 -3.51 3.42 22.08
CA GLU A 206 -4.11 4.76 21.98
C GLU A 206 -5.21 4.94 23.03
N HIS A 207 -5.98 3.90 23.29
CA HIS A 207 -7.10 3.93 24.24
C HIS A 207 -7.42 2.55 24.79
N ILE A 208 -7.96 2.51 26.01
CA ILE A 208 -8.42 1.27 26.67
C ILE A 208 -9.91 1.44 26.97
N CYS A 209 -10.73 0.47 26.54
CA CYS A 209 -12.17 0.45 26.78
C CYS A 209 -12.57 -0.93 27.31
N GLY A 210 -12.65 -1.06 28.65
CA GLY A 210 -12.98 -2.32 29.31
C GLY A 210 -12.02 -3.44 28.94
N ASP A 211 -12.54 -4.47 28.25
CA ASP A 211 -11.80 -5.69 27.90
C ASP A 211 -11.10 -5.59 26.53
N VAL A 212 -11.11 -4.42 25.91
CA VAL A 212 -10.49 -4.19 24.59
C VAL A 212 -9.65 -2.93 24.58
N SER A 213 -8.67 -2.87 23.69
CA SER A 213 -7.78 -1.71 23.52
C SER A 213 -7.72 -1.29 22.07
N LEU A 214 -7.74 0.02 21.82
CA LEU A 214 -7.44 0.60 20.52
C LEU A 214 -5.93 0.75 20.40
N VAL A 215 -5.34 0.06 19.42
CA VAL A 215 -3.90 0.00 19.21
C VAL A 215 -3.55 0.53 17.82
N ARG A 216 -2.57 1.42 17.77
CA ARG A 216 -1.97 1.88 16.53
C ARG A 216 -0.79 1.01 16.19
N PHE A 217 -0.79 0.47 14.97
CA PHE A 217 0.28 -0.37 14.44
C PHE A 217 1.04 0.33 13.31
N PHE A 218 2.37 0.16 13.34
CA PHE A 218 3.32 0.68 12.35
C PHE A 218 4.13 -0.49 11.78
N PRO A 219 3.65 -1.16 10.72
CA PRO A 219 4.38 -2.27 10.12
C PRO A 219 5.66 -1.78 9.43
N VAL A 220 6.82 -2.30 9.84
CA VAL A 220 8.12 -2.07 9.20
C VAL A 220 8.29 -3.00 8.00
N THR A 221 7.69 -4.17 8.04
CA THR A 221 7.61 -5.17 6.97
C THR A 221 6.14 -5.37 6.56
N GLY A 222 5.87 -6.08 5.46
CA GLY A 222 4.52 -6.30 4.95
C GLY A 222 4.24 -7.77 4.61
N ARG A 223 4.25 -8.67 5.62
CA ARG A 223 3.91 -10.08 5.41
C ARG A 223 2.40 -10.29 5.43
N THR A 224 1.94 -11.36 4.77
CA THR A 224 0.51 -11.72 4.77
C THR A 224 0.02 -11.91 6.20
N HIS A 225 -1.09 -11.28 6.55
CA HIS A 225 -1.72 -11.27 7.88
C HIS A 225 -0.81 -10.76 9.02
N GLN A 226 0.29 -10.07 8.73
CA GLN A 226 1.34 -9.74 9.70
C GLN A 226 0.79 -9.11 10.99
N LEU A 227 -0.04 -8.07 10.89
CA LEU A 227 -0.56 -7.37 12.07
C LEU A 227 -1.45 -8.27 12.91
N ARG A 228 -2.26 -9.11 12.28
CA ARG A 228 -3.17 -10.07 12.93
C ARG A 228 -2.38 -11.15 13.66
N VAL A 229 -1.39 -11.75 12.99
CA VAL A 229 -0.50 -12.76 13.59
C VAL A 229 0.31 -12.19 14.74
N HIS A 230 0.87 -10.99 14.57
CA HIS A 230 1.66 -10.34 15.62
C HIS A 230 0.81 -9.96 16.84
N ALA A 231 -0.40 -9.44 16.65
CA ALA A 231 -1.31 -9.13 17.75
C ALA A 231 -1.68 -10.40 18.53
N ALA A 232 -2.04 -11.49 17.84
CA ALA A 232 -2.32 -12.78 18.46
C ALA A 232 -1.08 -13.37 19.17
N HIS A 233 0.13 -13.22 18.58
CA HIS A 233 1.39 -13.71 19.17
C HIS A 233 1.70 -13.07 20.53
N ILE A 234 1.38 -11.81 20.72
CA ILE A 234 1.58 -11.13 22.00
C ILE A 234 0.39 -11.30 22.97
N GLY A 235 -0.56 -12.20 22.66
CA GLY A 235 -1.71 -12.52 23.52
C GLY A 235 -2.91 -11.58 23.36
N HIS A 236 -2.89 -10.67 22.38
CA HIS A 236 -3.94 -9.68 22.15
C HIS A 236 -4.48 -9.78 20.71
N PRO A 237 -5.20 -10.87 20.35
CA PRO A 237 -5.77 -11.02 19.01
C PRO A 237 -6.71 -9.86 18.68
N MET A 238 -6.82 -9.55 17.38
CA MET A 238 -7.73 -8.49 16.94
C MET A 238 -9.18 -8.89 17.22
N LEU A 239 -9.96 -7.94 17.69
CA LEU A 239 -11.38 -8.14 17.95
C LEU A 239 -12.10 -8.52 16.64
N GLY A 240 -12.86 -9.61 16.66
CA GLY A 240 -13.57 -10.13 15.49
C GLY A 240 -12.70 -10.96 14.53
N ASP A 241 -11.43 -11.22 14.86
CA ASP A 241 -10.61 -12.12 14.04
C ASP A 241 -11.05 -13.57 14.22
N THR A 242 -11.55 -14.18 13.14
CA THR A 242 -12.03 -15.56 13.14
C THR A 242 -10.93 -16.60 12.88
N ARG A 243 -9.75 -16.15 12.44
CA ARG A 243 -8.63 -17.04 12.10
C ARG A 243 -7.57 -17.13 13.21
N TYR A 244 -7.31 -16.01 13.88
CA TYR A 244 -6.29 -15.88 14.93
C TYR A 244 -6.94 -15.60 16.29
N CYS A 245 -8.06 -16.27 16.56
CA CYS A 245 -8.87 -16.08 17.75
C CYS A 245 -8.51 -17.06 18.88
N THR A 246 -8.94 -16.70 20.08
CA THR A 246 -9.02 -17.55 21.27
C THR A 246 -10.49 -17.67 21.67
N ALA A 247 -10.83 -18.59 22.59
CA ALA A 247 -12.19 -18.69 23.12
C ALA A 247 -12.65 -17.37 23.78
N GLU A 248 -11.73 -16.65 24.44
CA GLU A 248 -12.03 -15.35 25.04
C GLU A 248 -12.26 -14.26 23.99
N SER A 249 -11.41 -14.16 22.97
CA SER A 249 -11.59 -13.16 21.92
C SER A 249 -12.86 -13.40 21.10
N THR A 250 -13.29 -14.65 20.95
CA THR A 250 -14.57 -14.97 20.30
C THR A 250 -15.74 -14.43 21.14
N ARG A 251 -15.74 -14.63 22.46
CA ARG A 251 -16.76 -14.05 23.35
C ARG A 251 -16.80 -12.53 23.29
N LEU A 252 -15.62 -11.88 23.25
CA LEU A 252 -15.54 -10.44 23.11
C LEU A 252 -16.07 -9.97 21.74
N ALA A 253 -15.79 -10.71 20.66
CA ALA A 253 -16.32 -10.39 19.35
C ALA A 253 -17.86 -10.42 19.31
N GLU A 254 -18.48 -11.40 19.98
CA GLU A 254 -19.95 -11.46 20.16
C GLU A 254 -20.45 -10.28 21.00
N LYS A 255 -19.82 -10.01 22.15
CA LYS A 255 -20.17 -8.90 23.07
C LYS A 255 -20.18 -7.55 22.34
N TYR A 256 -19.19 -7.29 21.50
CA TYR A 256 -19.01 -6.02 20.78
C TYR A 256 -19.56 -6.07 19.34
N ARG A 257 -20.25 -7.13 18.96
CA ARG A 257 -20.83 -7.32 17.60
C ARG A 257 -19.85 -7.08 16.46
N ALA A 258 -18.63 -7.60 16.62
CA ALA A 258 -17.56 -7.48 15.64
C ALA A 258 -17.59 -8.67 14.66
N PRO A 259 -18.18 -8.56 13.46
CA PRO A 259 -18.38 -9.69 12.54
C PRO A 259 -17.09 -10.13 11.85
N TYR A 260 -16.07 -9.29 11.84
CA TYR A 260 -14.73 -9.54 11.29
C TYR A 260 -13.68 -8.69 12.04
N HIS A 261 -12.40 -8.96 11.79
CA HIS A 261 -11.32 -8.27 12.51
C HIS A 261 -11.37 -6.76 12.34
N GLN A 262 -11.39 -6.04 13.46
CA GLN A 262 -11.49 -4.59 13.52
C GLN A 262 -10.13 -3.95 13.27
N LEU A 263 -9.69 -3.93 12.00
CA LEU A 263 -8.41 -3.39 11.54
C LEU A 263 -8.65 -2.43 10.37
N SER A 264 -8.14 -1.21 10.49
CA SER A 264 -8.27 -0.17 9.47
C SER A 264 -6.93 0.48 9.15
N ALA A 265 -6.59 0.59 7.86
CA ALA A 265 -5.46 1.37 7.37
C ALA A 265 -5.84 2.85 7.37
N VAL A 266 -5.28 3.64 8.30
CA VAL A 266 -5.73 5.02 8.56
C VAL A 266 -4.81 6.09 8.00
N ARG A 267 -3.55 5.76 7.67
CA ARG A 267 -2.60 6.75 7.14
C ARG A 267 -1.55 6.11 6.24
N LEU A 268 -1.27 6.79 5.15
CA LEU A 268 -0.12 6.53 4.28
C LEU A 268 0.75 7.79 4.23
N SER A 269 2.08 7.60 4.26
CA SER A 269 3.05 8.69 4.09
C SER A 269 4.11 8.24 3.10
N LEU A 270 4.33 9.03 2.05
CA LEU A 270 5.23 8.71 0.95
C LEU A 270 5.78 9.98 0.30
N THR A 271 6.75 9.82 -0.59
CA THR A 271 7.15 10.87 -1.53
C THR A 271 6.39 10.66 -2.84
N HIS A 272 5.73 11.69 -3.32
CA HIS A 272 4.97 11.63 -4.57
C HIS A 272 5.90 11.30 -5.74
N PRO A 273 5.62 10.26 -6.56
CA PRO A 273 6.57 9.71 -7.53
C PRO A 273 6.96 10.68 -8.65
N VAL A 274 6.08 11.61 -9.01
CA VAL A 274 6.32 12.55 -10.11
C VAL A 274 6.79 13.91 -9.61
N THR A 275 6.20 14.44 -8.54
CA THR A 275 6.53 15.78 -8.05
C THR A 275 7.68 15.81 -7.04
N GLY A 276 8.05 14.65 -6.47
CA GLY A 276 9.06 14.54 -5.41
C GLY A 276 8.63 15.15 -4.07
N ARG A 277 7.40 15.65 -3.95
CA ARG A 277 6.90 16.29 -2.72
C ARG A 277 6.40 15.25 -1.71
N PRO A 278 6.53 15.51 -0.39
CA PRO A 278 5.87 14.69 0.63
C PRO A 278 4.35 14.63 0.39
N LEU A 279 3.78 13.43 0.47
CA LEU A 279 2.34 13.19 0.38
C LEU A 279 1.89 12.38 1.59
N ILE A 280 0.86 12.88 2.27
CA ILE A 280 0.21 12.21 3.39
C ILE A 280 -1.27 12.05 3.03
N ILE A 281 -1.77 10.83 3.11
CA ILE A 281 -3.18 10.51 2.91
C ILE A 281 -3.69 9.88 4.20
N ALA A 282 -4.78 10.38 4.74
CA ALA A 282 -5.36 9.90 5.98
C ALA A 282 -6.88 9.77 5.86
N CYS A 283 -7.44 8.81 6.58
CA CYS A 283 -8.89 8.69 6.75
C CYS A 283 -9.19 8.20 8.19
N PRO A 284 -10.36 8.51 8.73
CA PRO A 284 -10.79 7.91 10.00
C PRO A 284 -10.91 6.38 9.83
N PRO A 285 -10.74 5.61 10.92
CA PRO A 285 -10.97 4.18 10.89
C PRO A 285 -12.43 3.89 10.56
N ASP A 286 -12.65 2.73 9.96
CA ASP A 286 -13.97 2.21 9.61
C ASP A 286 -14.15 0.90 10.37
N PHE A 287 -14.73 0.98 11.57
CA PHE A 287 -14.98 -0.14 12.45
C PHE A 287 -16.48 -0.48 12.46
N SER A 288 -16.77 -1.78 12.49
CA SER A 288 -18.15 -2.30 12.53
C SER A 288 -18.56 -2.77 13.94
N ALA A 289 -17.65 -2.76 14.92
CA ALA A 289 -17.95 -3.17 16.29
C ALA A 289 -18.65 -2.05 17.08
N ASP A 290 -19.62 -2.44 17.90
CA ASP A 290 -20.32 -1.57 18.84
C ASP A 290 -19.42 -1.28 20.06
N ILE A 291 -18.37 -0.51 19.88
CA ILE A 291 -17.49 -0.03 20.95
C ILE A 291 -17.85 1.43 21.18
N ALA A 292 -18.04 1.82 22.45
CA ALA A 292 -18.39 3.19 22.80
C ALA A 292 -17.42 4.18 22.10
N PRO A 293 -17.94 5.25 21.48
CA PRO A 293 -17.08 6.24 20.83
C PRO A 293 -16.10 6.84 21.83
N LEU A 294 -14.90 7.09 21.35
CA LEU A 294 -13.81 7.75 22.07
C LEU A 294 -14.11 9.22 22.32
#